data_d019683e3de5b7c6678adc85bb723e7c
#
_entry.id   d019683e3de5b7c6678adc85bb723e7c
#
_cell.length_a   1.000
_cell.length_b   1.000
_cell.length_c   1.000
_cell.angle_alpha   90.00
_cell.angle_beta   90.00
_cell.angle_gamma   90.00
#
_symmetry.space_group_name_H-M   'P 1'
#
loop_
_entity.id
_entity.type
_entity.pdbx_description
1 polymer ?
#
loop_
_entity_poly.entity_id
_entity_poly.type
_entity_poly.pdbx_seq_one_letter_code
_entity_poly.pdbx_strand_id
1 'polypeptide(L)'
;NTALFEDLYVKYEARSDLRKKVMSAEEVFKSGILKERTDTGRIYLVFIDNVMNQGPFDPEYHTIYQSNLCCEILLPTKPFKRLDDSDGRIALCTLGSINWGAFRNPEDMRRACRILHRSLNNILDYQDFLSIQSKLSNDEIRPLGIGITNLAYWHAKRSLKYGEKDSLAEVKTWMEHLSFYLTEASVELAQERGRCEHSDKTRYGQGIFPWELRAKGVNELTNFEPELNWEGLRATMRSYGV
;
A
#
# COMPACT_ATOMS: atom_id res chain seq x y z
N ASN A 1 -2.02 0.62 18.46
CA ASN A 1 -1.62 -0.26 19.54
C ASN A 1 -2.88 -0.90 20.14
N THR A 2 -3.11 -2.19 19.83
CA THR A 2 -4.30 -2.96 20.24
C THR A 2 -4.46 -2.99 21.76
N ALA A 3 -3.37 -3.18 22.51
CA ALA A 3 -3.41 -3.19 23.99
C ALA A 3 -3.93 -1.86 24.56
N LEU A 4 -3.48 -0.72 24.04
CA LEU A 4 -3.98 0.59 24.45
C LEU A 4 -5.48 0.77 24.13
N PHE A 5 -5.93 0.23 22.98
CA PHE A 5 -7.35 0.27 22.62
C PHE A 5 -8.20 -0.54 23.61
N GLU A 6 -7.77 -1.76 23.94
CA GLU A 6 -8.50 -2.63 24.89
C GLU A 6 -8.61 -1.99 26.27
N ASP A 7 -7.50 -1.45 26.80
CA ASP A 7 -7.47 -0.74 28.09
C ASP A 7 -8.42 0.47 28.09
N LEU A 8 -8.41 1.27 27.03
CA LEU A 8 -9.28 2.45 26.91
C LEU A 8 -10.74 2.04 26.73
N TYR A 9 -11.02 0.98 25.97
CA TYR A 9 -12.38 0.49 25.76
C TYR A 9 -13.03 0.08 27.08
N VAL A 10 -12.36 -0.78 27.87
CA VAL A 10 -12.82 -1.21 29.19
C VAL A 10 -13.03 -0.02 30.11
N LYS A 11 -12.08 0.92 30.14
CA LYS A 11 -12.17 2.14 30.95
C LYS A 11 -13.37 3.00 30.57
N TYR A 12 -13.65 3.18 29.27
CA TYR A 12 -14.80 3.98 28.83
C TYR A 12 -16.12 3.23 28.96
N GLU A 13 -16.13 1.92 28.82
CA GLU A 13 -17.31 1.09 29.08
C GLU A 13 -17.78 1.21 30.53
N ALA A 14 -16.87 1.32 31.49
CA ALA A 14 -17.17 1.48 32.92
C ALA A 14 -17.69 2.89 33.29
N ARG A 15 -17.46 3.93 32.48
CA ARG A 15 -17.84 5.31 32.78
C ARG A 15 -19.36 5.52 32.63
N SER A 16 -19.99 6.15 33.63
CA SER A 16 -21.45 6.45 33.65
C SER A 16 -21.83 7.78 32.97
N ASP A 17 -20.84 8.68 32.83
CA ASP A 17 -21.02 10.01 32.22
C ASP A 17 -21.00 10.03 30.71
N LEU A 18 -20.67 8.91 30.07
CA LEU A 18 -20.66 8.78 28.61
C LEU A 18 -22.03 8.26 28.10
N ARG A 19 -22.53 8.88 27.03
CA ARG A 19 -23.68 8.35 26.31
C ARG A 19 -23.31 7.03 25.64
N LYS A 20 -23.98 5.95 26.06
CA LYS A 20 -23.68 4.58 25.57
C LYS A 20 -24.95 3.89 25.09
N LYS A 21 -24.79 2.99 24.14
CA LYS A 21 -25.81 1.99 23.77
C LYS A 21 -25.17 0.61 24.00
N VAL A 22 -25.82 -0.24 24.74
CA VAL A 22 -25.38 -1.61 24.99
C VAL A 22 -25.97 -2.51 23.90
N MET A 23 -25.11 -3.25 23.23
CA MET A 23 -25.45 -4.21 22.18
C MET A 23 -24.56 -5.41 22.34
N SER A 24 -24.99 -6.62 21.92
CA SER A 24 -24.09 -7.75 21.84
C SER A 24 -23.09 -7.56 20.69
N ALA A 25 -21.87 -8.09 20.85
CA ALA A 25 -20.87 -8.06 19.77
C ALA A 25 -21.37 -8.75 18.48
N GLU A 26 -22.17 -9.82 18.65
CA GLU A 26 -22.80 -10.52 17.53
C GLU A 26 -23.79 -9.62 16.78
N GLU A 27 -24.62 -8.85 17.50
CA GLU A 27 -25.58 -7.91 16.90
C GLU A 27 -24.86 -6.78 16.14
N VAL A 28 -23.80 -6.20 16.74
CA VAL A 28 -22.96 -5.18 16.08
C VAL A 28 -22.36 -5.72 14.80
N PHE A 29 -21.78 -6.92 14.85
CA PHE A 29 -21.13 -7.52 13.69
C PHE A 29 -22.11 -7.90 12.58
N LYS A 30 -23.19 -8.65 12.92
CA LYS A 30 -24.15 -9.15 11.92
C LYS A 30 -25.05 -8.05 11.37
N SER A 31 -25.73 -7.33 12.25
CA SER A 31 -26.75 -6.35 11.86
C SER A 31 -26.20 -4.98 11.50
N GLY A 32 -25.08 -4.58 12.11
CA GLY A 32 -24.41 -3.31 11.82
C GLY A 32 -23.41 -3.44 10.66
N ILE A 33 -22.38 -4.26 10.83
CA ILE A 33 -21.25 -4.28 9.91
C ILE A 33 -21.54 -5.12 8.66
N LEU A 34 -21.85 -6.41 8.83
CA LEU A 34 -22.01 -7.31 7.68
C LEU A 34 -23.22 -6.95 6.83
N LYS A 35 -24.35 -6.63 7.47
CA LYS A 35 -25.56 -6.23 6.77
C LYS A 35 -25.34 -4.98 5.94
N GLU A 36 -24.81 -3.91 6.52
CA GLU A 36 -24.55 -2.66 5.82
C GLU A 36 -23.53 -2.84 4.68
N ARG A 37 -22.48 -3.63 4.92
CA ARG A 37 -21.49 -3.97 3.88
C ARG A 37 -22.11 -4.72 2.71
N THR A 38 -23.00 -5.66 2.97
CA THR A 38 -23.66 -6.46 1.93
C THR A 38 -24.70 -5.66 1.17
N ASP A 39 -25.51 -4.87 1.88
CA ASP A 39 -26.63 -4.14 1.28
C ASP A 39 -26.17 -2.89 0.50
N THR A 40 -25.13 -2.21 0.96
CA THR A 40 -24.72 -0.91 0.42
C THR A 40 -23.26 -0.84 -0.06
N GLY A 41 -22.37 -1.70 0.42
CA GLY A 41 -20.94 -1.67 0.16
C GLY A 41 -20.21 -0.45 0.77
N ARG A 42 -20.85 0.34 1.61
CA ARG A 42 -20.30 1.61 2.14
C ARG A 42 -19.37 1.45 3.33
N ILE A 43 -19.40 0.30 4.01
CA ILE A 43 -18.51 0.03 5.14
C ILE A 43 -17.23 -0.63 4.64
N TYR A 44 -16.09 0.01 4.89
CA TYR A 44 -14.77 -0.54 4.68
C TYR A 44 -14.21 -1.07 6.00
N LEU A 45 -13.56 -2.24 5.93
CA LEU A 45 -12.91 -2.87 7.07
C LEU A 45 -11.40 -2.83 6.86
N VAL A 46 -10.68 -2.25 7.81
CA VAL A 46 -9.22 -2.15 7.79
C VAL A 46 -8.65 -2.87 9.00
N PHE A 47 -7.81 -3.86 8.76
CA PHE A 47 -7.07 -4.57 9.80
C PHE A 47 -5.79 -3.81 10.09
N ILE A 48 -5.86 -2.84 10.99
CA ILE A 48 -4.79 -1.86 11.20
C ILE A 48 -3.46 -2.49 11.64
N ASP A 49 -3.48 -3.55 12.42
CA ASP A 49 -2.26 -4.24 12.82
C ASP A 49 -1.59 -4.93 11.61
N ASN A 50 -2.36 -5.48 10.67
CA ASN A 50 -1.81 -6.01 9.43
C ASN A 50 -1.22 -4.89 8.57
N VAL A 51 -1.88 -3.74 8.49
CA VAL A 51 -1.36 -2.56 7.77
C VAL A 51 -0.02 -2.13 8.33
N MET A 52 0.09 -2.02 9.65
CA MET A 52 1.33 -1.60 10.31
C MET A 52 2.43 -2.65 10.20
N ASN A 53 2.10 -3.94 10.36
CA ASN A 53 3.09 -5.01 10.40
C ASN A 53 3.52 -5.54 9.02
N GLN A 54 2.65 -5.43 8.02
CA GLN A 54 2.88 -5.99 6.68
C GLN A 54 2.96 -4.92 5.57
N GLY A 55 2.80 -3.66 5.93
CA GLY A 55 2.92 -2.52 5.02
C GLY A 55 4.37 -2.14 4.67
N PRO A 56 4.56 -1.27 3.69
CA PRO A 56 5.88 -0.84 3.24
C PRO A 56 6.59 0.12 4.19
N PHE A 57 5.89 0.67 5.18
CA PHE A 57 6.43 1.62 6.15
C PHE A 57 6.81 0.92 7.45
N ASP A 58 7.97 1.26 7.99
CA ASP A 58 8.40 0.74 9.27
C ASP A 58 7.61 1.41 10.40
N PRO A 59 6.87 0.65 11.24
CA PRO A 59 6.06 1.20 12.32
C PRO A 59 6.86 1.89 13.43
N GLU A 60 8.17 1.71 13.48
CA GLU A 60 9.05 2.45 14.38
C GLU A 60 9.13 3.94 14.02
N TYR A 61 9.08 4.25 12.72
CA TYR A 61 9.21 5.62 12.21
C TYR A 61 7.91 6.22 11.72
N HIS A 62 6.98 5.38 11.27
CA HIS A 62 5.76 5.81 10.60
C HIS A 62 4.52 5.16 11.19
N THR A 63 3.52 5.99 11.51
CA THR A 63 2.21 5.50 11.95
C THR A 63 1.16 5.78 10.88
N ILE A 64 0.39 4.75 10.54
CA ILE A 64 -0.77 4.84 9.66
C ILE A 64 -2.02 4.83 10.54
N TYR A 65 -2.76 5.94 10.54
CA TYR A 65 -3.98 6.10 11.35
C TYR A 65 -5.24 5.83 10.57
N GLN A 66 -5.21 6.02 9.26
CA GLN A 66 -6.40 5.95 8.39
C GLN A 66 -6.00 5.67 6.94
N SER A 67 -6.99 5.29 6.14
CA SER A 67 -6.88 5.21 4.69
C SER A 67 -7.48 6.46 4.03
N ASN A 68 -7.33 6.58 2.71
CA ASN A 68 -8.13 7.46 1.88
C ASN A 68 -9.59 6.96 1.77
N LEU A 69 -10.46 7.74 1.09
CA LEU A 69 -11.88 7.44 0.93
C LEU A 69 -12.13 6.04 0.34
N CYS A 70 -11.39 5.65 -0.68
CA CYS A 70 -11.58 4.36 -1.37
C CYS A 70 -10.87 3.18 -0.68
N CYS A 71 -10.14 3.43 0.41
CA CYS A 71 -9.44 2.42 1.23
C CYS A 71 -8.33 1.64 0.49
N GLU A 72 -7.80 2.18 -0.61
CA GLU A 72 -6.71 1.56 -1.38
C GLU A 72 -5.34 2.11 -1.03
N ILE A 73 -5.27 3.26 -0.35
CA ILE A 73 -4.01 3.93 0.00
C ILE A 73 -3.88 4.03 1.52
N LEU A 74 -2.77 3.52 2.03
CA LEU A 74 -2.43 3.48 3.44
C LEU A 74 -1.06 4.13 3.63
N LEU A 75 -1.05 5.45 3.80
CA LEU A 75 0.14 6.27 3.94
C LEU A 75 0.26 6.85 5.35
N PRO A 76 1.49 7.10 5.83
CA PRO A 76 1.70 7.77 7.10
C PRO A 76 1.06 9.16 7.14
N THR A 77 0.40 9.48 8.23
CA THR A 77 -0.15 10.80 8.51
C THR A 77 0.20 11.23 9.93
N LYS A 78 0.22 12.53 10.18
CA LYS A 78 0.45 13.06 11.53
C LYS A 78 -0.51 14.20 11.80
N PRO A 79 -1.29 14.16 12.89
CA PRO A 79 -2.22 15.22 13.23
C PRO A 79 -1.48 16.53 13.55
N PHE A 80 -2.12 17.66 13.29
CA PHE A 80 -1.64 19.01 13.58
C PHE A 80 -2.76 19.89 14.12
N LYS A 81 -2.38 20.98 14.79
CA LYS A 81 -3.33 21.88 15.44
C LYS A 81 -3.60 23.14 14.62
N ARG A 82 -2.67 23.57 13.80
CA ARG A 82 -2.70 24.82 13.03
C ARG A 82 -2.20 24.60 11.63
N LEU A 83 -2.68 25.37 10.67
CA LEU A 83 -2.26 25.28 9.26
C LEU A 83 -0.79 25.64 9.02
N ASP A 84 -0.18 26.37 9.92
CA ASP A 84 1.25 26.72 9.90
C ASP A 84 2.15 25.77 10.69
N ASP A 85 1.56 24.69 11.23
CA ASP A 85 2.27 23.65 12.00
C ASP A 85 3.06 22.71 11.07
N SER A 86 4.38 22.82 11.10
CA SER A 86 5.28 21.96 10.31
C SER A 86 5.40 20.52 10.83
N ASP A 87 4.85 20.21 12.00
CA ASP A 87 4.86 18.88 12.58
C ASP A 87 3.83 17.93 11.92
N GLY A 88 2.75 18.47 11.37
CA GLY A 88 1.70 17.70 10.72
C GLY A 88 2.13 17.05 9.41
N ARG A 89 1.43 15.96 9.02
CA ARG A 89 1.60 15.30 7.72
C ARG A 89 0.24 14.96 7.13
N ILE A 90 0.00 15.44 5.92
CA ILE A 90 -1.17 15.11 5.10
C ILE A 90 -0.68 14.27 3.93
N ALA A 91 -1.12 13.02 3.85
CA ALA A 91 -0.77 12.14 2.75
C ALA A 91 -1.49 12.56 1.46
N LEU A 92 -0.77 12.48 0.34
CA LEU A 92 -1.31 12.71 -1.00
C LEU A 92 -1.17 11.43 -1.84
N CYS A 93 -2.16 11.19 -2.71
CA CYS A 93 -2.18 10.06 -3.61
C CYS A 93 -1.74 10.50 -5.00
N THR A 94 -0.60 9.98 -5.50
CA THR A 94 -0.16 10.15 -6.88
C THR A 94 -0.28 8.81 -7.57
N LEU A 95 -1.28 8.67 -8.44
CA LEU A 95 -1.75 7.39 -8.95
C LEU A 95 -1.51 7.23 -10.45
N GLY A 96 -1.23 5.99 -10.85
CA GLY A 96 -1.15 5.57 -12.24
C GLY A 96 -1.51 4.10 -12.42
N SER A 97 -1.64 3.64 -13.65
CA SER A 97 -1.99 2.25 -13.94
C SER A 97 -1.31 1.73 -15.19
N ILE A 98 -0.92 0.47 -15.15
CA ILE A 98 -0.40 -0.29 -16.30
C ILE A 98 -1.54 -1.07 -16.96
N ASN A 99 -1.76 -0.86 -18.25
CA ASN A 99 -2.75 -1.59 -19.03
C ASN A 99 -2.23 -2.97 -19.45
N TRP A 100 -2.56 -4.01 -18.70
CA TRP A 100 -2.11 -5.38 -18.99
C TRP A 100 -2.57 -5.90 -20.35
N GLY A 101 -3.76 -5.50 -20.80
CA GLY A 101 -4.28 -5.91 -22.11
C GLY A 101 -3.45 -5.45 -23.31
N ALA A 102 -2.57 -4.47 -23.13
CA ALA A 102 -1.69 -3.96 -24.17
C ALA A 102 -0.44 -4.82 -24.43
N PHE A 103 -0.08 -5.69 -23.47
CA PHE A 103 1.15 -6.48 -23.55
C PHE A 103 0.87 -7.94 -23.94
N ARG A 104 1.84 -8.57 -24.57
CA ARG A 104 1.81 -9.99 -24.91
C ARG A 104 2.41 -10.84 -23.80
N ASN A 105 3.55 -10.41 -23.30
CA ASN A 105 4.31 -11.09 -22.25
C ASN A 105 4.54 -10.14 -21.09
N PRO A 106 4.76 -10.65 -19.86
CA PRO A 106 5.00 -9.79 -18.71
C PRO A 106 6.30 -8.96 -18.81
N GLU A 107 7.32 -9.46 -19.52
CA GLU A 107 8.60 -8.76 -19.75
C GLU A 107 8.42 -7.46 -20.52
N ASP A 108 7.44 -7.40 -21.41
CA ASP A 108 7.13 -6.22 -22.23
C ASP A 108 6.71 -5.01 -21.38
N MET A 109 6.25 -5.24 -20.13
CA MET A 109 5.85 -4.17 -19.21
C MET A 109 7.02 -3.35 -18.66
N ARG A 110 8.26 -3.87 -18.65
CA ARG A 110 9.41 -3.21 -17.99
C ARG A 110 9.58 -1.75 -18.40
N ARG A 111 9.52 -1.49 -19.71
CA ARG A 111 9.64 -0.12 -20.23
C ARG A 111 8.47 0.78 -19.78
N ALA A 112 7.25 0.26 -19.77
CA ALA A 112 6.07 1.02 -19.35
C ALA A 112 6.13 1.34 -17.85
N CYS A 113 6.54 0.40 -17.01
CA CYS A 113 6.74 0.60 -15.58
C CYS A 113 7.77 1.72 -15.32
N ARG A 114 8.90 1.68 -16.00
CA ARG A 114 9.95 2.69 -15.91
C ARG A 114 9.46 4.09 -16.31
N ILE A 115 8.75 4.20 -17.43
CA ILE A 115 8.21 5.48 -17.90
C ILE A 115 7.15 6.00 -16.93
N LEU A 116 6.20 5.16 -16.52
CA LEU A 116 5.13 5.56 -15.61
C LEU A 116 5.69 5.99 -14.25
N HIS A 117 6.60 5.22 -13.67
CA HIS A 117 7.24 5.55 -12.40
C HIS A 117 7.93 6.92 -12.46
N ARG A 118 8.74 7.15 -13.50
CA ARG A 118 9.41 8.44 -13.73
C ARG A 118 8.42 9.59 -13.93
N SER A 119 7.36 9.36 -14.67
CA SER A 119 6.33 10.40 -14.93
C SER A 119 5.61 10.80 -13.65
N LEU A 120 5.21 9.83 -12.83
CA LEU A 120 4.56 10.08 -11.55
C LEU A 120 5.51 10.78 -10.57
N ASN A 121 6.78 10.35 -10.51
CA ASN A 121 7.78 11.02 -9.69
C ASN A 121 8.01 12.48 -10.12
N ASN A 122 7.98 12.78 -11.42
CA ASN A 122 8.08 14.15 -11.91
C ASN A 122 6.85 15.00 -11.51
N ILE A 123 5.65 14.40 -11.47
CA ILE A 123 4.44 15.07 -11.00
C ILE A 123 4.56 15.49 -9.54
N LEU A 124 5.21 14.69 -8.68
CA LEU A 124 5.46 15.06 -7.29
C LEU A 124 6.26 16.37 -7.16
N ASP A 125 7.19 16.60 -8.07
CA ASP A 125 8.02 17.81 -8.08
C ASP A 125 7.33 19.01 -8.76
N TYR A 126 6.41 18.75 -9.69
CA TYR A 126 5.75 19.77 -10.51
C TYR A 126 4.51 20.39 -9.86
N GLN A 127 3.85 19.68 -8.94
CA GLN A 127 2.61 20.15 -8.32
C GLN A 127 2.83 21.24 -7.26
N ASP A 128 1.89 22.18 -7.18
CA ASP A 128 1.82 23.14 -6.08
C ASP A 128 1.07 22.53 -4.89
N PHE A 129 1.63 22.71 -3.69
CA PHE A 129 1.03 22.20 -2.47
C PHE A 129 0.21 23.26 -1.75
N LEU A 130 -1.04 22.93 -1.41
CA LEU A 130 -1.95 23.83 -0.70
C LEU A 130 -1.57 24.04 0.78
N SER A 131 -0.75 23.16 1.35
CA SER A 131 -0.31 23.23 2.74
C SER A 131 1.13 22.74 2.91
N ILE A 132 1.79 23.24 3.92
CA ILE A 132 3.13 22.78 4.28
C ILE A 132 3.15 21.30 4.67
N GLN A 133 2.10 20.79 5.33
CA GLN A 133 1.98 19.42 5.76
C GLN A 133 1.91 18.44 4.58
N SER A 134 1.24 18.84 3.50
CA SER A 134 1.18 18.05 2.26
C SER A 134 2.54 18.03 1.57
N LYS A 135 3.21 19.18 1.51
CA LYS A 135 4.55 19.27 0.91
C LYS A 135 5.56 18.41 1.66
N LEU A 136 5.63 18.53 2.99
CA LEU A 136 6.54 17.74 3.82
C LEU A 136 6.30 16.24 3.68
N SER A 137 5.02 15.80 3.72
CA SER A 137 4.68 14.41 3.51
C SER A 137 5.15 13.89 2.15
N ASN A 138 4.96 14.69 1.10
CA ASN A 138 5.41 14.36 -0.25
C ASN A 138 6.93 14.26 -0.34
N ASP A 139 7.65 15.23 0.19
CA ASP A 139 9.11 15.31 0.04
C ASP A 139 9.81 14.19 0.82
N GLU A 140 9.31 13.85 2.01
CA GLU A 140 9.89 12.84 2.88
C GLU A 140 9.78 11.40 2.33
N ILE A 141 8.64 11.03 1.75
CA ILE A 141 8.35 9.63 1.38
C ILE A 141 8.08 9.40 -0.10
N ARG A 142 7.80 10.44 -0.90
CA ARG A 142 7.53 10.41 -2.35
C ARG A 142 6.64 9.24 -2.79
N PRO A 143 5.42 9.10 -2.25
CA PRO A 143 4.61 7.89 -2.43
C PRO A 143 3.98 7.84 -3.81
N LEU A 144 4.09 6.69 -4.48
CA LEU A 144 3.45 6.41 -5.76
C LEU A 144 2.52 5.20 -5.64
N GLY A 145 1.28 5.34 -6.13
CA GLY A 145 0.33 4.25 -6.22
C GLY A 145 0.17 3.78 -7.67
N ILE A 146 0.68 2.60 -7.99
CA ILE A 146 0.64 2.07 -9.36
C ILE A 146 -0.14 0.77 -9.37
N GLY A 147 -1.28 0.78 -10.05
CA GLY A 147 -2.16 -0.36 -10.22
C GLY A 147 -2.12 -0.94 -11.64
N ILE A 148 -3.12 -1.77 -11.92
CA ILE A 148 -3.34 -2.35 -13.25
C ILE A 148 -4.73 -2.03 -13.74
N THR A 149 -4.88 -1.96 -15.07
CA THR A 149 -6.17 -1.84 -15.74
C THR A 149 -6.34 -2.93 -16.79
N ASN A 150 -7.59 -3.08 -17.23
CA ASN A 150 -7.94 -3.97 -18.33
C ASN A 150 -7.74 -5.47 -18.05
N LEU A 151 -7.79 -5.87 -16.77
CA LEU A 151 -7.60 -7.26 -16.34
C LEU A 151 -8.66 -8.21 -16.92
N ALA A 152 -9.92 -7.77 -17.02
CA ALA A 152 -10.99 -8.57 -17.59
C ALA A 152 -10.72 -8.91 -19.07
N TYR A 153 -10.32 -7.93 -19.87
CA TYR A 153 -9.94 -8.16 -21.28
C TYR A 153 -8.68 -9.04 -21.38
N TRP A 154 -7.71 -8.84 -20.50
CA TRP A 154 -6.50 -9.66 -20.43
C TRP A 154 -6.85 -11.14 -20.19
N HIS A 155 -7.77 -11.44 -19.27
CA HIS A 155 -8.31 -12.79 -19.05
C HIS A 155 -9.03 -13.34 -20.29
N ALA A 156 -9.95 -12.55 -20.84
CA ALA A 156 -10.72 -12.96 -22.02
C ALA A 156 -9.82 -13.29 -23.23
N LYS A 157 -8.82 -12.44 -23.49
CA LYS A 157 -7.85 -12.63 -24.58
C LYS A 157 -7.02 -13.92 -24.44
N ARG A 158 -6.85 -14.42 -23.21
CA ARG A 158 -6.12 -15.65 -22.89
C ARG A 158 -7.04 -16.86 -22.64
N SER A 159 -8.35 -16.70 -22.80
CA SER A 159 -9.35 -17.72 -22.47
C SER A 159 -9.24 -18.23 -21.02
N LEU A 160 -8.83 -17.34 -20.12
CA LEU A 160 -8.73 -17.61 -18.69
C LEU A 160 -10.00 -17.16 -17.96
N LYS A 161 -10.40 -17.89 -16.94
CA LYS A 161 -11.52 -17.51 -16.08
C LYS A 161 -11.03 -17.12 -14.68
N TYR A 162 -11.69 -16.13 -14.11
CA TYR A 162 -11.37 -15.66 -12.76
C TYR A 162 -11.45 -16.80 -11.73
N GLY A 163 -10.41 -16.92 -10.89
CA GLY A 163 -10.36 -17.87 -9.79
C GLY A 163 -9.98 -19.30 -10.18
N GLU A 164 -9.84 -19.63 -11.47
CA GLU A 164 -9.30 -20.90 -11.90
C GLU A 164 -7.79 -20.99 -11.69
N LYS A 165 -7.27 -22.20 -11.49
CA LYS A 165 -5.86 -22.45 -11.17
C LYS A 165 -4.90 -21.82 -12.18
N ASP A 166 -5.18 -21.96 -13.48
CA ASP A 166 -4.33 -21.44 -14.55
C ASP A 166 -4.36 -19.90 -14.56
N SER A 167 -5.52 -19.31 -14.31
CA SER A 167 -5.67 -17.87 -14.16
C SER A 167 -4.86 -17.33 -13.00
N LEU A 168 -4.90 -17.99 -11.84
CA LEU A 168 -4.14 -17.60 -10.66
C LEU A 168 -2.62 -17.70 -10.87
N ALA A 169 -2.18 -18.75 -11.58
CA ALA A 169 -0.76 -18.92 -11.92
C ALA A 169 -0.25 -17.82 -12.85
N GLU A 170 -1.00 -17.51 -13.91
CA GLU A 170 -0.67 -16.44 -14.84
C GLU A 170 -0.63 -15.05 -14.13
N VAL A 171 -1.66 -14.76 -13.33
CA VAL A 171 -1.72 -13.51 -12.56
C VAL A 171 -0.55 -13.39 -11.60
N LYS A 172 -0.15 -14.48 -10.92
CA LYS A 172 1.01 -14.51 -10.04
C LYS A 172 2.28 -14.06 -10.79
N THR A 173 2.57 -14.69 -11.92
CA THR A 173 3.74 -14.35 -12.74
C THR A 173 3.71 -12.89 -13.21
N TRP A 174 2.59 -12.41 -13.71
CA TRP A 174 2.45 -11.03 -14.17
C TRP A 174 2.57 -10.01 -13.03
N MET A 175 2.03 -10.32 -11.85
CA MET A 175 2.17 -9.44 -10.68
C MET A 175 3.59 -9.41 -10.14
N GLU A 176 4.30 -10.53 -10.19
CA GLU A 176 5.72 -10.57 -9.81
C GLU A 176 6.56 -9.67 -10.73
N HIS A 177 6.39 -9.80 -12.06
CA HIS A 177 7.08 -8.94 -13.02
C HIS A 177 6.74 -7.46 -12.82
N LEU A 178 5.46 -7.12 -12.64
CA LEU A 178 5.04 -5.75 -12.37
C LEU A 178 5.72 -5.20 -11.12
N SER A 179 5.67 -5.92 -10.02
CA SER A 179 6.26 -5.52 -8.76
C SER A 179 7.79 -5.36 -8.87
N PHE A 180 8.44 -6.30 -9.55
CA PHE A 180 9.88 -6.26 -9.79
C PHE A 180 10.28 -5.02 -10.62
N TYR A 181 9.63 -4.78 -11.75
CA TYR A 181 9.96 -3.66 -12.64
C TYR A 181 9.64 -2.30 -12.04
N LEU A 182 8.61 -2.20 -11.22
CA LEU A 182 8.33 -0.95 -10.49
C LEU A 182 9.38 -0.69 -9.40
N THR A 183 9.79 -1.72 -8.67
CA THR A 183 10.87 -1.58 -7.68
C THR A 183 12.21 -1.26 -8.36
N GLU A 184 12.53 -1.94 -9.45
CA GLU A 184 13.71 -1.66 -10.27
C GLU A 184 13.70 -0.21 -10.78
N ALA A 185 12.57 0.29 -11.29
CA ALA A 185 12.42 1.67 -11.75
C ALA A 185 12.61 2.70 -10.63
N SER A 186 12.16 2.37 -9.39
CA SER A 186 12.38 3.21 -8.21
C SER A 186 13.87 3.29 -7.87
N VAL A 187 14.56 2.15 -7.84
CA VAL A 187 16.00 2.09 -7.55
C VAL A 187 16.82 2.80 -8.62
N GLU A 188 16.50 2.61 -9.91
CA GLU A 188 17.15 3.33 -11.01
C GLU A 188 17.01 4.85 -10.86
N LEU A 189 15.83 5.31 -10.44
CA LEU A 189 15.58 6.72 -10.22
C LEU A 189 16.33 7.26 -9.00
N ALA A 190 16.43 6.46 -7.93
CA ALA A 190 17.24 6.79 -6.77
C ALA A 190 18.75 6.87 -7.10
N GLN A 191 19.24 6.01 -7.98
CA GLN A 191 20.61 6.11 -8.48
C GLN A 191 20.87 7.40 -9.27
N GLU A 192 19.90 7.83 -10.06
CA GLU A 192 19.99 9.01 -10.91
C GLU A 192 19.85 10.33 -10.15
N ARG A 193 18.93 10.38 -9.18
CA ARG A 193 18.46 11.62 -8.53
C ARG A 193 18.70 11.68 -7.03
N GLY A 194 19.16 10.61 -6.43
CA GLY A 194 19.21 10.42 -5.00
C GLY A 194 17.93 9.75 -4.47
N ARG A 195 18.08 9.04 -3.35
CA ARG A 195 16.97 8.38 -2.65
C ARG A 195 16.03 9.39 -1.99
N CYS A 196 14.77 9.01 -1.74
CA CYS A 196 13.88 9.85 -0.96
C CYS A 196 14.37 9.98 0.50
N GLU A 197 13.97 11.04 1.19
CA GLU A 197 14.51 11.40 2.52
C GLU A 197 14.29 10.28 3.56
N HIS A 198 13.11 9.66 3.54
CA HIS A 198 12.77 8.58 4.47
C HIS A 198 12.95 7.17 3.87
N SER A 199 13.74 7.00 2.82
CA SER A 199 13.97 5.69 2.20
C SER A 199 14.39 4.62 3.22
N ASP A 200 15.36 4.92 4.07
CA ASP A 200 15.87 4.02 5.11
C ASP A 200 14.87 3.73 6.25
N LYS A 201 13.82 4.53 6.37
CA LYS A 201 12.69 4.33 7.29
C LYS A 201 11.55 3.52 6.68
N THR A 202 11.75 2.99 5.49
CA THR A 202 10.79 2.11 4.80
C THR A 202 11.32 0.69 4.73
N ARG A 203 10.42 -0.28 4.64
CA ARG A 203 10.77 -1.69 4.46
C ARG A 203 11.53 -1.92 3.16
N TYR A 204 11.17 -1.22 2.11
CA TYR A 204 11.91 -1.27 0.84
C TYR A 204 13.34 -0.77 0.99
N GLY A 205 13.57 0.38 1.61
CA GLY A 205 14.92 0.91 1.84
C GLY A 205 15.75 0.01 2.76
N GLN A 206 15.12 -0.74 3.66
CA GLN A 206 15.75 -1.78 4.47
C GLN A 206 16.01 -3.08 3.68
N GLY A 207 15.54 -3.18 2.45
CA GLY A 207 15.66 -4.38 1.61
C GLY A 207 14.69 -5.47 1.99
N ILE A 208 13.51 -5.14 2.51
CA ILE A 208 12.47 -6.08 2.92
C ILE A 208 11.32 -6.01 1.91
N PHE A 209 10.96 -7.13 1.33
CA PHE A 209 9.89 -7.23 0.33
C PHE A 209 8.55 -7.64 0.96
N PRO A 210 7.42 -7.33 0.31
CA PRO A 210 6.09 -7.58 0.89
C PRO A 210 5.81 -9.02 1.29
N TRP A 211 6.33 -10.00 0.57
CA TRP A 211 6.12 -11.42 0.90
C TRP A 211 6.89 -11.88 2.14
N GLU A 212 7.93 -11.17 2.55
CA GLU A 212 8.70 -11.47 3.76
C GLU A 212 7.98 -10.98 5.03
N LEU A 213 7.00 -10.09 4.85
CA LEU A 213 6.19 -9.53 5.93
C LEU A 213 4.85 -10.26 6.13
N ARG A 214 4.51 -11.19 5.24
CA ARG A 214 3.25 -11.92 5.34
C ARG A 214 3.20 -12.76 6.60
N ALA A 215 1.97 -12.99 7.10
CA ALA A 215 1.74 -13.90 8.22
C ALA A 215 2.33 -15.29 7.91
N LYS A 216 2.85 -15.92 8.97
CA LYS A 216 3.47 -17.25 8.88
C LYS A 216 2.52 -18.23 8.16
N GLY A 217 3.04 -18.96 7.20
CA GLY A 217 2.31 -19.97 6.41
C GLY A 217 1.59 -19.43 5.18
N VAL A 218 1.45 -18.12 4.96
CA VAL A 218 0.79 -17.60 3.76
C VAL A 218 1.59 -17.93 2.49
N ASN A 219 2.91 -17.81 2.52
CA ASN A 219 3.75 -18.17 1.38
C ASN A 219 3.70 -19.69 1.11
N GLU A 220 3.66 -20.53 2.15
CA GLU A 220 3.49 -21.97 2.05
C GLU A 220 2.16 -22.33 1.40
N LEU A 221 1.05 -21.71 1.83
CA LEU A 221 -0.29 -21.95 1.27
C LEU A 221 -0.39 -21.53 -0.21
N THR A 222 0.35 -20.49 -0.60
CA THR A 222 0.33 -19.95 -1.97
C THR A 222 1.42 -20.55 -2.86
N ASN A 223 2.29 -21.41 -2.32
CA ASN A 223 3.52 -21.89 -2.99
C ASN A 223 4.27 -20.72 -3.66
N PHE A 224 4.40 -19.63 -2.92
CA PHE A 224 5.04 -18.45 -3.46
C PHE A 224 6.57 -18.58 -3.36
N GLU A 225 7.19 -18.74 -4.51
CA GLU A 225 8.64 -18.68 -4.70
C GLU A 225 8.93 -17.59 -5.75
N PRO A 226 9.76 -16.60 -5.43
CA PRO A 226 10.15 -15.57 -6.40
C PRO A 226 10.96 -16.19 -7.56
N GLU A 227 10.62 -15.84 -8.80
CA GLU A 227 11.27 -16.36 -10.01
C GLU A 227 12.32 -15.37 -10.56
N LEU A 228 12.14 -14.07 -10.27
CA LEU A 228 13.05 -13.02 -10.74
C LEU A 228 14.23 -12.80 -9.77
N ASN A 229 15.28 -12.10 -10.23
CA ASN A 229 16.49 -11.85 -9.43
C ASN A 229 16.26 -10.77 -8.34
N TRP A 230 15.41 -11.04 -7.39
CA TRP A 230 15.10 -10.15 -6.28
C TRP A 230 16.30 -9.91 -5.36
N GLU A 231 17.20 -10.86 -5.21
CA GLU A 231 18.40 -10.68 -4.38
C GLU A 231 19.37 -9.66 -4.99
N GLY A 232 19.53 -9.69 -6.31
CA GLY A 232 20.29 -8.66 -7.03
C GLY A 232 19.68 -7.28 -6.89
N LEU A 233 18.35 -7.19 -6.98
CA LEU A 233 17.62 -5.95 -6.76
C LEU A 233 17.71 -5.46 -5.31
N ARG A 234 17.63 -6.37 -4.31
CA ARG A 234 17.82 -6.08 -2.89
C ARG A 234 19.18 -5.44 -2.61
N ALA A 235 20.24 -6.00 -3.18
CA ALA A 235 21.58 -5.46 -3.02
C ALA A 235 21.68 -4.02 -3.53
N THR A 236 21.09 -3.76 -4.71
CA THR A 236 21.07 -2.42 -5.32
C THR A 236 20.22 -1.45 -4.49
N MET A 237 19.06 -1.91 -4.02
CA MET A 237 18.15 -1.16 -3.17
C MET A 237 18.80 -0.70 -1.86
N ARG A 238 19.55 -1.60 -1.19
CA ARG A 238 20.29 -1.26 0.03
C ARG A 238 21.41 -0.24 -0.21
N SER A 239 22.01 -0.28 -1.39
CA SER A 239 23.10 0.63 -1.74
C SER A 239 22.63 2.03 -2.09
N TYR A 240 21.54 2.15 -2.81
CA TYR A 240 21.09 3.42 -3.40
C TYR A 240 19.75 3.93 -2.82
N GLY A 241 18.98 3.08 -2.16
CA GLY A 241 17.63 3.39 -1.68
C GLY A 241 16.56 3.22 -2.76
N VAL A 242 15.42 3.79 -2.48
CA VAL A 242 14.23 3.83 -3.35
C VAL A 242 13.67 5.24 -3.44
#